data_c3dfcaf51c19b55976c331bb58cea051
#
_entry.id   c3dfcaf51c19b55976c331bb58cea051
#
_cell.length_a   1.000
_cell.length_b   1.000
_cell.length_c   1.000
_cell.angle_alpha   90.00
_cell.angle_beta   90.00
_cell.angle_gamma   90.00
#
_symmetry.space_group_name_H-M   'P 1'
#
loop_
_entity.id
_entity.type
_entity.pdbx_description
1 polymer ?
#
loop_
_entity_poly.entity_id
_entity_poly.type
_entity_poly.pdbx_seq_one_letter_code
_entity_poly.pdbx_strand_id
1 'polypeptide(L)'
;MKRRFRKNKKIRVIPGFHLTLGITVTMLSLIVLIPLASVMVYSLKLSPSEFFGLLTKSNVLYAFATSIGCSFLAACINVVFGVILAWTLTRYDFPGKRILDGFIELPFALPTAVAGITLSKMYSDTGIIGKPLAALGIKVAYTHVGLVIALVFVGIPFVVRSVQPILEKLDGQYEEAAYILGATPSKTFFKVILSEMKPAILTGFGLAFARGVGEYGSVIYISGNSAKEHTPVSYTHLTLPTT
;
A
#
# COMPACT_ATOMS: atom_id res chain seq x y z
N MET A 1 57.41 26.54 -12.20
CA MET A 1 56.86 25.24 -12.64
C MET A 1 55.41 25.14 -12.15
N LYS A 2 54.40 25.59 -12.98
CA LYS A 2 52.97 25.63 -12.59
C LYS A 2 52.32 24.28 -12.96
N ARG A 3 52.02 23.43 -11.94
CA ARG A 3 51.21 22.20 -12.14
C ARG A 3 49.76 22.59 -12.49
N ARG A 4 49.35 22.41 -13.74
CA ARG A 4 47.95 22.48 -14.18
C ARG A 4 47.18 21.29 -13.57
N PHE A 5 46.35 21.57 -12.60
CA PHE A 5 45.35 20.60 -12.16
C PHE A 5 44.40 20.28 -13.33
N ARG A 6 44.53 19.08 -13.88
CA ARG A 6 43.66 18.53 -14.90
C ARG A 6 42.29 18.22 -14.23
N LYS A 7 41.30 19.08 -14.47
CA LYS A 7 39.91 18.81 -14.04
C LYS A 7 39.51 17.47 -14.62
N ASN A 8 39.35 16.45 -13.77
CA ASN A 8 38.75 15.16 -14.15
C ASN A 8 37.35 15.42 -14.69
N LYS A 9 37.16 15.33 -16.00
CA LYS A 9 35.84 15.23 -16.64
C LYS A 9 35.24 13.93 -16.13
N LYS A 10 34.26 14.02 -15.21
CA LYS A 10 33.41 12.87 -14.85
C LYS A 10 32.79 12.34 -16.13
N ILE A 11 33.19 11.15 -16.54
CA ILE A 11 32.61 10.43 -17.68
C ILE A 11 31.16 10.16 -17.31
N ARG A 12 30.24 10.83 -17.97
CA ARG A 12 28.79 10.62 -17.75
C ARG A 12 28.40 9.35 -18.49
N VAL A 13 27.95 8.36 -17.76
CA VAL A 13 27.63 7.02 -18.24
C VAL A 13 26.38 7.01 -19.15
N ILE A 14 25.51 8.03 -19.01
CA ILE A 14 24.24 8.08 -19.73
C ILE A 14 24.27 9.21 -20.76
N PRO A 15 24.27 8.93 -22.07
CA PRO A 15 24.12 9.96 -23.11
C PRO A 15 22.71 10.59 -22.99
N GLY A 16 22.64 11.93 -23.11
CA GLY A 16 21.36 12.65 -23.03
C GLY A 16 20.81 12.90 -21.62
N PHE A 17 21.57 12.63 -20.55
CA PHE A 17 21.13 12.78 -19.17
C PHE A 17 20.46 14.13 -18.86
N HIS A 18 20.96 15.24 -19.39
CA HIS A 18 20.36 16.56 -19.14
C HIS A 18 19.00 16.73 -19.81
N LEU A 19 18.84 16.17 -21.01
CA LEU A 19 17.57 16.22 -21.73
C LEU A 19 16.51 15.36 -21.01
N THR A 20 16.85 14.14 -20.68
CA THR A 20 15.95 13.23 -19.96
C THR A 20 15.59 13.78 -18.58
N LEU A 21 16.57 14.27 -17.82
CA LEU A 21 16.33 14.90 -16.53
C LEU A 21 15.42 16.13 -16.68
N GLY A 22 15.68 17.00 -17.66
CA GLY A 22 14.86 18.16 -17.93
C GLY A 22 13.40 17.81 -18.22
N ILE A 23 13.16 16.85 -19.12
CA ILE A 23 11.81 16.36 -19.45
C ILE A 23 11.14 15.77 -18.22
N THR A 24 11.83 14.89 -17.47
CA THR A 24 11.27 14.26 -16.28
C THR A 24 10.88 15.28 -15.21
N VAL A 25 11.78 16.24 -14.90
CA VAL A 25 11.52 17.28 -13.91
C VAL A 25 10.36 18.18 -14.36
N THR A 26 10.32 18.54 -15.65
CA THR A 26 9.21 19.37 -16.21
C THR A 26 7.89 18.62 -16.10
N MET A 27 7.82 17.34 -16.51
CA MET A 27 6.60 16.53 -16.41
C MET A 27 6.16 16.36 -14.96
N LEU A 28 7.10 16.04 -14.06
CA LEU A 28 6.82 15.93 -12.63
C LEU A 28 6.27 17.24 -12.05
N SER A 29 6.87 18.39 -12.43
CA SER A 29 6.42 19.69 -11.98
C SER A 29 5.01 20.00 -12.47
N LEU A 30 4.72 19.77 -13.75
CA LEU A 30 3.40 20.05 -14.32
C LEU A 30 2.31 19.15 -13.73
N ILE A 31 2.58 17.86 -13.59
CA ILE A 31 1.55 16.88 -13.21
C ILE A 31 1.38 16.80 -11.69
N VAL A 32 2.44 17.02 -10.91
CA VAL A 32 2.40 16.83 -9.45
C VAL A 32 2.47 18.17 -8.71
N LEU A 33 3.47 19.02 -8.99
CA LEU A 33 3.70 20.23 -8.19
C LEU A 33 2.62 21.30 -8.42
N ILE A 34 2.11 21.46 -9.64
CA ILE A 34 1.07 22.45 -9.92
C ILE A 34 -0.24 22.11 -9.20
N PRO A 35 -0.80 20.86 -9.28
CA PRO A 35 -1.97 20.49 -8.51
C PRO A 35 -1.77 20.63 -6.99
N LEU A 36 -0.61 20.21 -6.45
CA LEU A 36 -0.30 20.38 -5.03
C LEU A 36 -0.23 21.87 -4.62
N ALA A 37 0.43 22.69 -5.43
CA ALA A 37 0.49 24.12 -5.18
C ALA A 37 -0.90 24.75 -5.23
N SER A 38 -1.77 24.34 -6.16
CA SER A 38 -3.15 24.83 -6.25
C SER A 38 -3.98 24.48 -5.02
N VAL A 39 -3.82 23.27 -4.46
CA VAL A 39 -4.47 22.90 -3.19
C VAL A 39 -3.99 23.79 -2.05
N MET A 40 -2.67 24.04 -1.96
CA MET A 40 -2.11 24.94 -0.94
C MET A 40 -2.66 26.36 -1.08
N VAL A 41 -2.65 26.92 -2.29
CA VAL A 41 -3.16 28.28 -2.56
C VAL A 41 -4.66 28.36 -2.23
N TYR A 42 -5.42 27.31 -2.53
CA TYR A 42 -6.85 27.28 -2.22
C TYR A 42 -7.10 27.20 -0.71
N SER A 43 -6.28 26.45 0.01
CA SER A 43 -6.35 26.36 1.47
C SER A 43 -6.03 27.69 2.17
N LEU A 44 -5.14 28.52 1.58
CA LEU A 44 -4.80 29.85 2.10
C LEU A 44 -5.93 30.87 2.00
N LYS A 45 -7.00 30.60 1.22
CA LYS A 45 -8.18 31.46 1.15
C LYS A 45 -9.07 31.34 2.40
N LEU A 46 -8.93 30.26 3.17
CA LEU A 46 -9.64 30.05 4.43
C LEU A 46 -8.93 30.83 5.54
N SER A 47 -9.70 31.43 6.42
CA SER A 47 -9.12 31.99 7.65
C SER A 47 -8.57 30.83 8.53
N PRO A 48 -7.54 31.07 9.34
CA PRO A 48 -7.01 30.01 10.22
C PRO A 48 -8.08 29.41 11.15
N SER A 49 -9.02 30.23 11.64
CA SER A 49 -10.12 29.77 12.48
C SER A 49 -11.09 28.86 11.73
N GLU A 50 -11.43 29.16 10.50
CA GLU A 50 -12.27 28.31 9.65
C GLU A 50 -11.57 27.00 9.32
N PHE A 51 -10.28 27.06 8.98
CA PHE A 51 -9.48 25.86 8.68
C PHE A 51 -9.45 24.89 9.86
N PHE A 52 -9.11 25.38 11.06
CA PHE A 52 -9.11 24.55 12.27
C PHE A 52 -10.53 24.11 12.66
N GLY A 53 -11.52 24.95 12.46
CA GLY A 53 -12.93 24.61 12.69
C GLY A 53 -13.43 23.50 11.78
N LEU A 54 -12.96 23.43 10.54
CA LEU A 54 -13.25 22.33 9.62
C LEU A 54 -12.59 21.03 10.07
N LEU A 55 -11.32 21.09 10.48
CA LEU A 55 -10.57 19.89 10.93
C LEU A 55 -11.15 19.28 12.22
N THR A 56 -11.74 20.10 13.08
CA THR A 56 -12.35 19.64 14.35
C THR A 56 -13.78 19.14 14.20
N LYS A 57 -14.39 19.25 13.02
CA LYS A 57 -15.72 18.65 12.79
C LYS A 57 -15.69 17.14 13.03
N SER A 58 -16.66 16.65 13.77
CA SER A 58 -16.80 15.24 14.13
C SER A 58 -16.70 14.30 12.91
N ASN A 59 -17.41 14.64 11.81
CA ASN A 59 -17.38 13.82 10.57
C ASN A 59 -15.97 13.75 9.95
N VAL A 60 -15.21 14.83 9.99
CA VAL A 60 -13.84 14.88 9.45
C VAL A 60 -12.90 14.03 10.31
N LEU A 61 -12.99 14.16 11.64
CA LEU A 61 -12.21 13.35 12.58
C LEU A 61 -12.52 11.86 12.45
N TYR A 62 -13.81 11.50 12.32
CA TYR A 62 -14.20 10.11 12.07
C TYR A 62 -13.63 9.58 10.74
N ALA A 63 -13.69 10.38 9.68
CA ALA A 63 -13.14 9.99 8.39
C ALA A 63 -11.62 9.78 8.45
N PHE A 64 -10.88 10.65 9.15
CA PHE A 64 -9.44 10.47 9.38
C PHE A 64 -9.16 9.21 10.20
N ALA A 65 -9.86 9.02 11.31
CA ALA A 65 -9.71 7.85 12.17
C ALA A 65 -9.98 6.55 11.40
N THR A 66 -11.04 6.51 10.60
CA THR A 66 -11.39 5.36 9.76
C THR A 66 -10.34 5.10 8.70
N SER A 67 -9.92 6.12 7.95
CA SER A 67 -8.93 5.96 6.89
C SER A 67 -7.58 5.48 7.43
N ILE A 68 -7.08 6.14 8.47
CA ILE A 68 -5.79 5.79 9.06
C ILE A 68 -5.87 4.43 9.77
N GLY A 69 -6.93 4.21 10.57
CA GLY A 69 -7.09 2.98 11.35
C GLY A 69 -7.27 1.75 10.46
N CYS A 70 -8.15 1.82 9.46
CA CYS A 70 -8.37 0.70 8.54
C CYS A 70 -7.14 0.44 7.65
N SER A 71 -6.45 1.51 7.19
CA SER A 71 -5.22 1.35 6.41
C SER A 71 -4.09 0.76 7.23
N PHE A 72 -3.94 1.17 8.50
CA PHE A 72 -2.95 0.60 9.39
C PHE A 72 -3.22 -0.88 9.67
N LEU A 73 -4.47 -1.23 10.00
CA LEU A 73 -4.88 -2.62 10.21
C LEU A 73 -4.66 -3.47 8.96
N ALA A 74 -5.06 -2.98 7.79
CA ALA A 74 -4.83 -3.66 6.53
C ALA A 74 -3.33 -3.86 6.23
N ALA A 75 -2.49 -2.85 6.49
CA ALA A 75 -1.05 -2.96 6.33
C ALA A 75 -0.43 -4.00 7.28
N CYS A 76 -0.89 -4.08 8.53
CA CYS A 76 -0.47 -5.13 9.47
C CYS A 76 -0.86 -6.54 8.98
N ILE A 77 -2.09 -6.70 8.48
CA ILE A 77 -2.56 -7.95 7.88
C ILE A 77 -1.71 -8.30 6.66
N ASN A 78 -1.44 -7.33 5.80
CA ASN A 78 -0.58 -7.49 4.62
C ASN A 78 0.84 -7.92 4.97
N VAL A 79 1.41 -7.42 6.07
CA VAL A 79 2.73 -7.88 6.53
C VAL A 79 2.70 -9.38 6.85
N VAL A 80 1.71 -9.84 7.60
CA VAL A 80 1.61 -11.26 7.99
C VAL A 80 1.44 -12.14 6.75
N PHE A 81 0.39 -11.88 5.96
CA PHE A 81 0.10 -12.71 4.78
C PHE A 81 1.12 -12.50 3.66
N GLY A 82 1.61 -11.29 3.45
CA GLY A 82 2.61 -10.97 2.44
C GLY A 82 3.95 -11.64 2.70
N VAL A 83 4.39 -11.72 3.95
CA VAL A 83 5.60 -12.47 4.33
C VAL A 83 5.41 -13.97 4.10
N ILE A 84 4.25 -14.54 4.48
CA ILE A 84 3.94 -15.96 4.23
C ILE A 84 3.93 -16.25 2.73
N LEU A 85 3.28 -15.41 1.93
CA LEU A 85 3.22 -15.57 0.47
C LEU A 85 4.59 -15.43 -0.17
N ALA A 86 5.37 -14.41 0.20
CA ALA A 86 6.74 -14.23 -0.29
C ALA A 86 7.63 -15.43 0.06
N TRP A 87 7.51 -15.92 1.28
CA TRP A 87 8.22 -17.14 1.72
C TRP A 87 7.82 -18.35 0.88
N THR A 88 6.52 -18.58 0.70
CA THR A 88 5.99 -19.72 -0.07
C THR A 88 6.43 -19.65 -1.52
N LEU A 89 6.38 -18.49 -2.14
CA LEU A 89 6.79 -18.29 -3.53
C LEU A 89 8.30 -18.42 -3.73
N THR A 90 9.11 -18.16 -2.71
CA THR A 90 10.57 -18.20 -2.84
C THR A 90 11.12 -19.58 -2.48
N ARG A 91 10.62 -20.21 -1.40
CA ARG A 91 11.21 -21.41 -0.82
C ARG A 91 10.59 -22.74 -1.30
N TYR A 92 9.40 -22.67 -1.91
CA TYR A 92 8.72 -23.88 -2.36
C TYR A 92 8.47 -23.88 -3.87
N ASP A 93 8.59 -25.05 -4.47
CA ASP A 93 8.17 -25.32 -5.83
C ASP A 93 6.94 -26.22 -5.81
N PHE A 94 5.83 -25.73 -6.36
CA PHE A 94 4.56 -26.42 -6.38
C PHE A 94 3.80 -26.13 -7.68
N PRO A 95 2.91 -27.04 -8.12
CA PRO A 95 2.08 -26.79 -9.29
C PRO A 95 1.15 -25.58 -9.05
N GLY A 96 1.09 -24.64 -9.99
CA GLY A 96 0.30 -23.42 -9.84
C GLY A 96 1.04 -22.22 -9.22
N LYS A 97 2.31 -22.34 -8.84
CA LYS A 97 3.12 -21.23 -8.31
C LYS A 97 3.03 -19.96 -9.17
N ARG A 98 3.16 -20.10 -10.51
CA ARG A 98 3.07 -18.97 -11.45
C ARG A 98 1.68 -18.32 -11.45
N ILE A 99 0.63 -19.13 -11.27
CA ILE A 99 -0.76 -18.63 -11.19
C ILE A 99 -0.95 -17.84 -9.91
N LEU A 100 -0.48 -18.36 -8.76
CA LEU A 100 -0.53 -17.65 -7.48
C LEU A 100 0.25 -16.33 -7.54
N ASP A 101 1.44 -16.33 -8.14
CA ASP A 101 2.26 -15.14 -8.34
C ASP A 101 1.54 -14.08 -9.20
N GLY A 102 0.89 -14.52 -10.29
CA GLY A 102 0.04 -13.66 -11.11
C GLY A 102 -1.18 -13.10 -10.36
N PHE A 103 -1.81 -13.89 -9.49
CA PHE A 103 -2.93 -13.42 -8.66
C PHE A 103 -2.51 -12.32 -7.69
N ILE A 104 -1.31 -12.37 -7.15
CA ILE A 104 -0.78 -11.31 -6.27
C ILE A 104 -0.63 -9.99 -7.03
N GLU A 105 -0.38 -10.03 -8.34
CA GLU A 105 -0.24 -8.82 -9.18
C GLU A 105 -1.58 -8.26 -9.70
N LEU A 106 -2.68 -9.01 -9.57
CA LEU A 106 -4.00 -8.56 -10.03
C LEU A 106 -4.39 -7.15 -9.54
N PRO A 107 -4.12 -6.76 -8.27
CA PRO A 107 -4.44 -5.41 -7.81
C PRO A 107 -3.72 -4.30 -8.57
N PHE A 108 -2.57 -4.56 -9.18
CA PHE A 108 -1.88 -3.59 -10.01
C PHE A 108 -2.45 -3.52 -11.44
N ALA A 109 -2.99 -4.62 -11.93
CA ALA A 109 -3.55 -4.71 -13.27
C ALA A 109 -5.00 -4.21 -13.35
N LEU A 110 -5.77 -4.30 -12.26
CA LEU A 110 -7.18 -3.92 -12.22
C LEU A 110 -7.36 -2.44 -11.84
N PRO A 111 -8.25 -1.70 -12.52
CA PRO A 111 -8.71 -0.42 -12.00
C PRO A 111 -9.32 -0.62 -10.60
N THR A 112 -8.91 0.21 -9.64
CA THR A 112 -9.31 0.03 -8.23
C THR A 112 -10.83 0.11 -8.03
N ALA A 113 -11.54 0.90 -8.85
CA ALA A 113 -12.99 0.93 -8.86
C ALA A 113 -13.62 -0.42 -9.23
N VAL A 114 -13.05 -1.12 -10.22
CA VAL A 114 -13.52 -2.47 -10.61
C VAL A 114 -13.29 -3.46 -9.48
N ALA A 115 -12.13 -3.41 -8.83
CA ALA A 115 -11.85 -4.22 -7.66
C ALA A 115 -12.87 -3.98 -6.53
N GLY A 116 -13.19 -2.71 -6.25
CA GLY A 116 -14.18 -2.33 -5.24
C GLY A 116 -15.59 -2.85 -5.55
N ILE A 117 -16.05 -2.68 -6.79
CA ILE A 117 -17.37 -3.21 -7.24
C ILE A 117 -17.39 -4.73 -7.10
N THR A 118 -16.33 -5.42 -7.55
CA THR A 118 -16.25 -6.88 -7.49
C THR A 118 -16.29 -7.38 -6.05
N LEU A 119 -15.45 -6.80 -5.18
CA LEU A 119 -15.41 -7.15 -3.76
C LEU A 119 -16.75 -6.87 -3.08
N SER A 120 -17.36 -5.70 -3.33
CA SER A 120 -18.68 -5.36 -2.80
C SER A 120 -19.72 -6.39 -3.19
N LYS A 121 -19.74 -6.81 -4.47
CA LYS A 121 -20.67 -7.84 -4.96
C LYS A 121 -20.41 -9.22 -4.35
N MET A 122 -19.14 -9.62 -4.24
CA MET A 122 -18.75 -10.92 -3.66
C MET A 122 -19.10 -11.02 -2.18
N TYR A 123 -18.93 -9.95 -1.42
CA TYR A 123 -19.15 -9.89 0.03
C TYR A 123 -20.54 -9.37 0.42
N SER A 124 -21.41 -8.98 -0.55
CA SER A 124 -22.79 -8.61 -0.25
C SER A 124 -23.57 -9.80 0.32
N ASP A 125 -24.67 -9.53 1.01
CA ASP A 125 -25.53 -10.58 1.63
C ASP A 125 -26.05 -11.63 0.62
N THR A 126 -26.06 -11.29 -0.67
CA THR A 126 -26.44 -12.19 -1.79
C THR A 126 -25.22 -12.72 -2.56
N GLY A 127 -24.01 -12.28 -2.20
CA GLY A 127 -22.76 -12.65 -2.88
C GLY A 127 -22.28 -14.05 -2.52
N ILE A 128 -21.36 -14.58 -3.33
CA ILE A 128 -20.83 -15.94 -3.16
C ILE A 128 -20.18 -16.14 -1.79
N ILE A 129 -19.41 -15.14 -1.31
CA ILE A 129 -18.74 -15.18 -0.02
C ILE A 129 -19.61 -14.56 1.08
N GLY A 130 -20.34 -13.50 0.76
CA GLY A 130 -21.17 -12.80 1.72
C GLY A 130 -22.36 -13.61 2.22
N LYS A 131 -23.01 -14.41 1.36
CA LYS A 131 -24.17 -15.24 1.73
C LYS A 131 -23.87 -16.22 2.90
N PRO A 132 -22.81 -17.05 2.87
CA PRO A 132 -22.46 -17.90 4.01
C PRO A 132 -22.06 -17.13 5.24
N LEU A 133 -21.39 -15.98 5.10
CA LEU A 133 -21.01 -15.13 6.23
C LEU A 133 -22.24 -14.46 6.86
N ALA A 134 -23.20 -14.01 6.06
CA ALA A 134 -24.47 -13.45 6.53
C ALA A 134 -25.29 -14.49 7.31
N ALA A 135 -25.27 -15.76 6.91
CA ALA A 135 -25.89 -16.86 7.66
C ALA A 135 -25.28 -17.07 9.05
N LEU A 136 -24.00 -16.69 9.23
CA LEU A 136 -23.30 -16.68 10.51
C LEU A 136 -23.45 -15.34 11.27
N GLY A 137 -24.27 -14.42 10.78
CA GLY A 137 -24.48 -13.09 11.36
C GLY A 137 -23.35 -12.09 11.08
N ILE A 138 -22.41 -12.42 10.19
CA ILE A 138 -21.25 -11.57 9.86
C ILE A 138 -21.56 -10.79 8.58
N LYS A 139 -21.75 -9.48 8.70
CA LYS A 139 -21.86 -8.57 7.56
C LYS A 139 -20.50 -8.00 7.22
N VAL A 140 -20.11 -8.09 5.96
CA VAL A 140 -18.80 -7.61 5.45
C VAL A 140 -18.97 -6.39 4.55
N ALA A 141 -19.77 -6.49 3.51
CA ALA A 141 -20.01 -5.35 2.62
C ALA A 141 -20.64 -4.19 3.40
N TYR A 142 -20.22 -2.98 3.06
CA TYR A 142 -20.68 -1.73 3.68
C TYR A 142 -20.34 -1.60 5.18
N THR A 143 -19.26 -2.25 5.61
CA THR A 143 -18.72 -2.16 6.97
C THR A 143 -17.23 -1.85 6.96
N HIS A 144 -16.66 -1.54 8.13
CA HIS A 144 -15.21 -1.38 8.30
C HIS A 144 -14.43 -2.65 7.93
N VAL A 145 -15.03 -3.83 8.12
CA VAL A 145 -14.42 -5.11 7.75
C VAL A 145 -14.26 -5.19 6.23
N GLY A 146 -15.30 -4.84 5.48
CA GLY A 146 -15.23 -4.78 4.01
C GLY A 146 -14.18 -3.77 3.53
N LEU A 147 -14.09 -2.62 4.19
CA LEU A 147 -13.07 -1.62 3.91
C LEU A 147 -11.65 -2.19 4.11
N VAL A 148 -11.40 -2.85 5.24
CA VAL A 148 -10.11 -3.49 5.52
C VAL A 148 -9.79 -4.57 4.47
N ILE A 149 -10.76 -5.39 4.07
CA ILE A 149 -10.56 -6.42 3.03
C ILE A 149 -10.15 -5.79 1.69
N ALA A 150 -10.80 -4.71 1.28
CA ALA A 150 -10.42 -4.00 0.05
C ALA A 150 -9.00 -3.44 0.13
N LEU A 151 -8.65 -2.84 1.27
CA LEU A 151 -7.32 -2.30 1.50
C LEU A 151 -6.24 -3.39 1.58
N VAL A 152 -6.57 -4.56 2.15
CA VAL A 152 -5.69 -5.74 2.14
C VAL A 152 -5.46 -6.21 0.70
N PHE A 153 -6.52 -6.35 -0.09
CA PHE A 153 -6.40 -6.75 -1.49
C PHE A 153 -5.47 -5.83 -2.28
N VAL A 154 -5.66 -4.51 -2.17
CA VAL A 154 -4.84 -3.52 -2.88
C VAL A 154 -3.40 -3.46 -2.34
N GLY A 155 -3.21 -3.71 -1.05
CA GLY A 155 -1.93 -3.54 -0.35
C GLY A 155 -0.99 -4.75 -0.39
N ILE A 156 -1.52 -5.97 -0.56
CA ILE A 156 -0.73 -7.21 -0.44
C ILE A 156 0.47 -7.29 -1.39
N PRO A 157 0.39 -6.86 -2.66
CA PRO A 157 1.53 -6.95 -3.57
C PRO A 157 2.70 -6.09 -3.12
N PHE A 158 2.48 -4.99 -2.42
CA PHE A 158 3.56 -4.12 -1.94
C PHE A 158 4.44 -4.82 -0.92
N VAL A 159 3.87 -5.60 -0.01
CA VAL A 159 4.64 -6.37 0.97
C VAL A 159 5.35 -7.54 0.30
N VAL A 160 4.64 -8.31 -0.52
CA VAL A 160 5.22 -9.47 -1.22
C VAL A 160 6.41 -9.04 -2.07
N ARG A 161 6.26 -8.02 -2.90
CA ARG A 161 7.33 -7.54 -3.81
C ARG A 161 8.46 -6.80 -3.11
N SER A 162 8.25 -6.32 -1.88
CA SER A 162 9.34 -5.79 -1.06
C SER A 162 10.17 -6.91 -0.40
N VAL A 163 9.53 -7.99 0.02
CA VAL A 163 10.15 -9.07 0.80
C VAL A 163 10.78 -10.13 -0.11
N GLN A 164 10.12 -10.51 -1.19
CA GLN A 164 10.54 -11.59 -2.09
C GLN A 164 11.98 -11.44 -2.60
N PRO A 165 12.45 -10.26 -3.11
CA PRO A 165 13.82 -10.13 -3.59
C PRO A 165 14.89 -10.28 -2.50
N ILE A 166 14.55 -10.01 -1.25
CA ILE A 166 15.45 -10.21 -0.13
C ILE A 166 15.58 -11.71 0.16
N LEU A 167 14.44 -12.43 0.16
CA LEU A 167 14.42 -13.88 0.34
C LEU A 167 15.16 -14.63 -0.77
N GLU A 168 15.06 -14.15 -2.02
CA GLU A 168 15.77 -14.73 -3.17
C GLU A 168 17.29 -14.55 -3.05
N LYS A 169 17.74 -13.46 -2.43
CA LYS A 169 19.16 -13.17 -2.18
C LYS A 169 19.71 -13.84 -0.94
N LEU A 170 18.85 -14.24 -0.01
CA LEU A 170 19.24 -14.98 1.18
C LEU A 170 19.60 -16.41 0.77
N ASP A 171 20.90 -16.64 0.60
CA ASP A 171 21.46 -17.93 0.30
C ASP A 171 21.16 -18.90 1.45
N GLY A 172 20.93 -20.18 1.15
CA GLY A 172 20.76 -21.23 2.15
C GLY A 172 21.91 -21.34 3.15
N GLN A 173 23.05 -20.73 2.86
CA GLN A 173 24.24 -20.66 3.74
C GLN A 173 23.94 -20.09 5.12
N TYR A 174 23.02 -19.13 5.23
CA TYR A 174 22.59 -18.57 6.54
C TYR A 174 21.85 -19.60 7.39
N GLU A 175 21.02 -20.41 6.74
CA GLU A 175 20.27 -21.49 7.39
C GLU A 175 21.21 -22.64 7.78
N GLU A 176 22.14 -23.02 6.89
CA GLU A 176 23.16 -24.03 7.14
C GLU A 176 24.10 -23.63 8.27
N ALA A 177 24.60 -22.40 8.27
CA ALA A 177 25.44 -21.89 9.35
C ALA A 177 24.72 -21.90 10.70
N ALA A 178 23.46 -21.48 10.73
CA ALA A 178 22.65 -21.51 11.95
C ALA A 178 22.42 -22.95 12.42
N TYR A 179 22.22 -23.89 11.51
CA TYR A 179 22.04 -25.30 11.81
C TYR A 179 23.31 -25.93 12.40
N ILE A 180 24.48 -25.65 11.81
CA ILE A 180 25.79 -26.09 12.34
C ILE A 180 26.02 -25.58 13.78
N LEU A 181 25.52 -24.37 14.08
CA LEU A 181 25.58 -23.79 15.44
C LEU A 181 24.51 -24.35 16.39
N GLY A 182 23.74 -25.37 15.99
CA GLY A 182 22.71 -26.01 16.80
C GLY A 182 21.41 -25.21 16.95
N ALA A 183 21.13 -24.26 16.04
CA ALA A 183 19.86 -23.56 16.07
C ALA A 183 18.73 -24.45 15.53
N THR A 184 17.58 -24.39 16.19
CA THR A 184 16.36 -25.04 15.68
C THR A 184 15.79 -24.25 14.49
N PRO A 185 15.02 -24.88 13.57
CA PRO A 185 14.43 -24.18 12.42
C PRO A 185 13.64 -22.91 12.80
N SER A 186 12.86 -22.96 13.88
CA SER A 186 12.13 -21.79 14.38
C SER A 186 13.07 -20.69 14.86
N LYS A 187 14.15 -21.05 15.56
CA LYS A 187 15.16 -20.08 16.03
C LYS A 187 15.90 -19.43 14.86
N THR A 188 16.24 -20.22 13.84
CA THR A 188 16.83 -19.71 12.59
C THR A 188 15.89 -18.75 11.88
N PHE A 189 14.63 -19.11 11.73
CA PHE A 189 13.64 -18.22 11.11
C PHE A 189 13.51 -16.89 11.86
N PHE A 190 13.20 -16.91 13.16
CA PHE A 190 12.91 -15.69 13.91
C PHE A 190 14.16 -14.82 14.20
N LYS A 191 15.32 -15.41 14.41
CA LYS A 191 16.54 -14.68 14.79
C LYS A 191 17.43 -14.29 13.61
N VAL A 192 17.45 -15.10 12.55
CA VAL A 192 18.34 -14.87 11.40
C VAL A 192 17.53 -14.33 10.24
N ILE A 193 16.63 -15.14 9.67
CA ILE A 193 15.94 -14.80 8.42
C ILE A 193 15.02 -13.60 8.59
N LEU A 194 14.16 -13.60 9.59
CA LEU A 194 13.25 -12.50 9.86
C LEU A 194 14.00 -11.19 10.17
N SER A 195 15.19 -11.29 10.79
CA SER A 195 16.04 -10.13 11.08
C SER A 195 16.54 -9.46 9.81
N GLU A 196 16.97 -10.24 8.83
CA GLU A 196 17.41 -9.75 7.52
C GLU A 196 16.25 -9.17 6.70
N MET A 197 15.04 -9.73 6.88
CA MET A 197 13.85 -9.26 6.19
C MET A 197 13.25 -7.98 6.79
N LYS A 198 13.56 -7.61 8.03
CA LYS A 198 12.94 -6.46 8.73
C LYS A 198 12.91 -5.16 7.91
N PRO A 199 14.00 -4.71 7.26
CA PRO A 199 13.97 -3.48 6.46
C PRO A 199 12.99 -3.57 5.29
N ALA A 200 12.92 -4.73 4.62
CA ALA A 200 12.00 -4.99 3.52
C ALA A 200 10.54 -5.04 3.98
N ILE A 201 10.30 -5.67 5.13
CA ILE A 201 8.96 -5.72 5.76
C ILE A 201 8.49 -4.31 6.11
N LEU A 202 9.36 -3.49 6.73
CA LEU A 202 9.02 -2.11 7.06
C LEU A 202 8.74 -1.27 5.81
N THR A 203 9.51 -1.47 4.74
CA THR A 203 9.27 -0.81 3.45
C THR A 203 7.93 -1.24 2.85
N GLY A 204 7.65 -2.55 2.81
CA GLY A 204 6.39 -3.09 2.32
C GLY A 204 5.19 -2.62 3.14
N PHE A 205 5.32 -2.59 4.47
CA PHE A 205 4.32 -2.03 5.37
C PHE A 205 4.05 -0.55 5.06
N GLY A 206 5.10 0.27 4.96
CA GLY A 206 4.97 1.70 4.67
C GLY A 206 4.31 1.98 3.33
N LEU A 207 4.67 1.22 2.28
CA LEU A 207 4.07 1.33 0.96
C LEU A 207 2.60 0.90 0.98
N ALA A 208 2.26 -0.24 1.60
CA ALA A 208 0.89 -0.72 1.72
C ALA A 208 0.02 0.25 2.54
N PHE A 209 0.56 0.80 3.63
CA PHE A 209 -0.12 1.80 4.44
C PHE A 209 -0.38 3.10 3.68
N ALA A 210 0.65 3.68 3.05
CA ALA A 210 0.52 4.91 2.26
C ALA A 210 -0.46 4.72 1.09
N ARG A 211 -0.40 3.56 0.43
CA ARG A 211 -1.34 3.20 -0.64
C ARG A 211 -2.77 3.09 -0.11
N GLY A 212 -2.95 2.48 1.07
CA GLY A 212 -4.25 2.34 1.73
C GLY A 212 -4.87 3.69 2.11
N VAL A 213 -4.10 4.61 2.69
CA VAL A 213 -4.57 5.96 3.05
C VAL A 213 -5.01 6.75 1.83
N GLY A 214 -4.31 6.57 0.68
CA GLY A 214 -4.66 7.23 -0.59
C GLY A 214 -5.68 6.47 -1.45
N GLU A 215 -6.25 5.34 -0.97
CA GLU A 215 -7.19 4.54 -1.75
C GLU A 215 -8.59 5.16 -1.75
N TYR A 216 -9.09 5.44 -2.94
CA TYR A 216 -10.44 5.98 -3.15
C TYR A 216 -11.31 5.00 -3.94
N GLY A 217 -10.79 4.47 -5.05
CA GLY A 217 -11.57 3.75 -6.04
C GLY A 217 -12.24 2.48 -5.51
N SER A 218 -11.51 1.63 -4.78
CA SER A 218 -12.09 0.40 -4.21
C SER A 218 -12.95 0.69 -2.99
N VAL A 219 -12.56 1.68 -2.22
CA VAL A 219 -13.18 2.04 -0.94
C VAL A 219 -14.58 2.61 -1.13
N ILE A 220 -14.80 3.49 -2.12
CA ILE A 220 -16.10 4.13 -2.36
C ILE A 220 -17.22 3.11 -2.62
N TYR A 221 -16.91 1.99 -3.28
CA TYR A 221 -17.89 0.98 -3.62
C TYR A 221 -18.16 -0.02 -2.49
N ILE A 222 -17.18 -0.30 -1.65
CA ILE A 222 -17.31 -1.32 -0.59
C ILE A 222 -17.73 -0.72 0.75
N SER A 223 -17.45 0.58 1.01
CA SER A 223 -17.81 1.25 2.27
C SER A 223 -19.28 1.65 2.34
N GLY A 224 -19.96 1.75 1.21
CA GLY A 224 -21.34 2.23 1.14
C GLY A 224 -21.48 3.72 1.43
N ASN A 225 -22.68 4.25 1.18
CA ASN A 225 -22.99 5.68 1.33
C ASN A 225 -23.50 6.03 2.74
N SER A 226 -23.03 5.35 3.77
CA SER A 226 -23.44 5.62 5.16
C SER A 226 -22.65 6.82 5.69
N ALA A 227 -23.24 8.00 5.59
CA ALA A 227 -22.61 9.31 5.83
C ALA A 227 -22.04 9.53 7.25
N LYS A 228 -22.20 8.61 8.17
CA LYS A 228 -21.80 8.81 9.57
C LYS A 228 -20.81 7.78 10.15
N GLU A 229 -20.70 6.59 9.59
CA GLU A 229 -19.94 5.52 10.26
C GLU A 229 -18.78 4.92 9.47
N HIS A 230 -18.75 5.05 8.13
CA HIS A 230 -17.80 4.27 7.31
C HIS A 230 -17.12 5.05 6.17
N THR A 231 -17.24 6.37 6.15
CA THR A 231 -16.69 7.19 5.05
C THR A 231 -15.23 7.56 5.26
N PRO A 232 -14.30 7.12 4.40
CA PRO A 232 -12.91 7.56 4.41
C PRO A 232 -12.77 9.04 4.06
N VAL A 233 -11.64 9.66 4.41
CA VAL A 233 -11.34 11.08 4.13
C VAL A 233 -11.51 11.42 2.66
N SER A 234 -11.08 10.54 1.75
CA SER A 234 -11.19 10.74 0.31
C SER A 234 -12.62 10.88 -0.20
N TYR A 235 -13.62 10.37 0.54
CA TYR A 235 -15.03 10.45 0.16
C TYR A 235 -15.75 11.66 0.75
N THR A 236 -15.32 12.14 1.92
CA THR A 236 -15.94 13.31 2.58
C THR A 236 -15.87 14.58 1.72
N HIS A 237 -14.86 14.71 0.87
CA HIS A 237 -14.72 15.87 -0.02
C HIS A 237 -15.80 15.97 -1.12
N LEU A 238 -16.38 14.83 -1.52
CA LEU A 238 -17.42 14.80 -2.55
C LEU A 238 -18.83 15.06 -2.00
N THR A 239 -19.02 14.91 -0.69
CA THR A 239 -20.32 15.08 -0.04
C THR A 239 -20.47 16.42 0.70
N LEU A 240 -19.42 17.23 0.77
CA LEU A 240 -19.53 18.59 1.27
C LEU A 240 -20.28 19.44 0.23
N PRO A 241 -21.38 20.11 0.62
CA PRO A 241 -22.06 21.01 -0.28
C PRO A 241 -21.08 22.09 -0.71
N THR A 242 -20.87 22.23 -2.00
CA THR A 242 -20.19 23.37 -2.60
C THR A 242 -21.13 24.56 -2.50
N THR A 243 -21.12 25.25 -1.37
CA THR A 243 -21.72 26.59 -1.22
C THR A 243 -20.65 27.64 -1.37
#